data_81ec9d04bc9258b721659a171d23cd90
#
_entry.id   81ec9d04bc9258b721659a171d23cd90
#
_cell.length_a   1.000
_cell.length_b   1.000
_cell.length_c   1.000
_cell.angle_alpha   90.00
_cell.angle_beta   90.00
_cell.angle_gamma   90.00
#
_symmetry.space_group_name_H-M   'P 1'
#
loop_
_entity.id
_entity.type
_entity.pdbx_description
1 polymer ?
#
loop_
_entity_poly.entity_id
_entity_poly.type
_entity_poly.pdbx_seq_one_letter_code
_entity_poly.pdbx_strand_id
1 'polypeptide(L)'
;GRKAGFISASIGNFLVSILAAYSIMDQNFILFCFANFFIGVGMAFTHQYRFAAAESVEKDKVPRAISIILLGGIVSAFLGPSMANYGKDIVTDQLYVGSYLSLAILTIIPAIFFLFYENTSKLESNIKSSGRSVLELISQPRFLQALVASAFGYAIMTFLMTATPLS
;
A
#
# COMPACT_ATOMS: atom_id res chain seq x y z
N GLY A 1 -1.42 -11.89 14.00
CA GLY A 1 -0.26 -12.25 13.19
C GLY A 1 -0.20 -11.43 11.91
N ARG A 2 0.96 -11.31 11.26
CA ARG A 2 1.17 -10.50 10.04
C ARG A 2 0.23 -10.88 8.88
N LYS A 3 -0.04 -12.19 8.72
CA LYS A 3 -1.01 -12.68 7.73
C LYS A 3 -2.37 -12.00 7.87
N ALA A 4 -2.92 -11.95 9.08
CA ALA A 4 -4.20 -11.30 9.33
C ALA A 4 -4.14 -9.80 9.00
N GLY A 5 -3.03 -9.12 9.36
CA GLY A 5 -2.82 -7.71 9.03
C GLY A 5 -2.80 -7.43 7.53
N PHE A 6 -2.11 -8.26 6.74
CA PHE A 6 -2.06 -8.09 5.28
C PHE A 6 -3.40 -8.39 4.61
N ILE A 7 -4.11 -9.42 5.05
CA ILE A 7 -5.45 -9.75 4.55
C ILE A 7 -6.44 -8.63 4.89
N SER A 8 -6.45 -8.16 6.15
CA SER A 8 -7.35 -7.08 6.56
C SER A 8 -7.06 -5.76 5.83
N ALA A 9 -5.78 -5.44 5.59
CA ALA A 9 -5.39 -4.26 4.82
C ALA A 9 -5.84 -4.35 3.36
N SER A 10 -5.70 -5.52 2.72
CA SER A 10 -6.15 -5.74 1.35
C SER A 10 -7.66 -5.64 1.22
N ILE A 11 -8.41 -6.26 2.15
CA ILE A 11 -9.88 -6.16 2.18
C ILE A 11 -10.31 -4.71 2.47
N GLY A 12 -9.64 -4.03 3.41
CA GLY A 12 -9.89 -2.62 3.68
C GLY A 12 -9.69 -1.76 2.44
N ASN A 13 -8.58 -1.93 1.72
CA ASN A 13 -8.32 -1.22 0.47
C ASN A 13 -9.37 -1.51 -0.61
N PHE A 14 -9.82 -2.75 -0.74
CA PHE A 14 -10.91 -3.12 -1.64
C PHE A 14 -12.18 -2.32 -1.34
N LEU A 15 -12.63 -2.32 -0.08
CA LEU A 15 -13.84 -1.61 0.35
C LEU A 15 -13.71 -0.10 0.14
N VAL A 16 -12.57 0.47 0.48
CA VAL A 16 -12.32 1.91 0.35
C VAL A 16 -12.20 2.32 -1.13
N SER A 17 -11.66 1.46 -2.00
CA SER A 17 -11.64 1.72 -3.45
C SER A 17 -13.05 1.73 -4.05
N ILE A 18 -13.94 0.85 -3.59
CA ILE A 18 -15.37 0.90 -3.96
C ILE A 18 -16.04 2.18 -3.43
N LEU A 19 -15.72 2.56 -2.20
CA LEU A 19 -16.21 3.82 -1.63
C LEU A 19 -15.75 5.03 -2.43
N ALA A 20 -14.50 5.04 -2.93
CA ALA A 20 -13.98 6.09 -3.79
C ALA A 20 -14.74 6.13 -5.14
N ALA A 21 -14.99 4.98 -5.75
CA ALA A 21 -15.82 4.90 -6.96
C ALA A 21 -17.22 5.44 -6.72
N TYR A 22 -17.85 5.05 -5.62
CA TYR A 22 -19.19 5.54 -5.22
C TYR A 22 -19.20 7.06 -4.98
N SER A 23 -18.17 7.59 -4.34
CA SER A 23 -18.07 9.03 -4.06
C SER A 23 -17.99 9.88 -5.33
N ILE A 24 -17.38 9.35 -6.40
CA ILE A 24 -17.38 10.01 -7.72
C ILE A 24 -18.79 9.99 -8.30
N MET A 25 -19.50 8.86 -8.22
CA MET A 25 -20.88 8.74 -8.70
C MET A 25 -21.83 9.68 -7.97
N ASP A 26 -21.65 9.86 -6.67
CA ASP A 26 -22.41 10.77 -5.82
C ASP A 26 -21.93 12.23 -5.88
N GLN A 27 -20.86 12.51 -6.65
CA GLN A 27 -20.23 13.84 -6.76
C GLN A 27 -19.84 14.44 -5.39
N ASN A 28 -19.56 13.60 -4.42
CA ASN A 28 -19.23 13.99 -3.05
C ASN A 28 -17.73 14.08 -2.83
N PHE A 29 -17.18 15.29 -2.97
CA PHE A 29 -15.76 15.55 -2.83
C PHE A 29 -15.20 15.20 -1.46
N ILE A 30 -15.96 15.45 -0.38
CA ILE A 30 -15.50 15.15 1.00
C ILE A 30 -15.35 13.64 1.18
N LEU A 31 -16.33 12.87 0.73
CA LEU A 31 -16.30 11.42 0.78
C LEU A 31 -15.14 10.85 -0.08
N PHE A 32 -14.89 11.47 -1.22
CA PHE A 32 -13.77 11.13 -2.10
C PHE A 32 -12.42 11.36 -1.40
N CYS A 33 -12.21 12.51 -0.76
CA CYS A 33 -11.00 12.79 0.00
C CYS A 33 -10.80 11.79 1.15
N PHE A 34 -11.88 11.47 1.87
CA PHE A 34 -11.86 10.49 2.94
C PHE A 34 -11.47 9.09 2.44
N ALA A 35 -12.07 8.64 1.35
CA ALA A 35 -11.72 7.37 0.73
C ALA A 35 -10.23 7.34 0.31
N ASN A 36 -9.74 8.37 -0.37
CA ASN A 36 -8.33 8.44 -0.79
C ASN A 36 -7.35 8.47 0.39
N PHE A 37 -7.72 9.12 1.50
CA PHE A 37 -6.92 9.08 2.72
C PHE A 37 -6.73 7.64 3.22
N PHE A 38 -7.80 6.84 3.26
CA PHE A 38 -7.70 5.43 3.69
C PHE A 38 -6.99 4.53 2.67
N ILE A 39 -7.10 4.80 1.37
CA ILE A 39 -6.26 4.14 0.35
C ILE A 39 -4.78 4.37 0.67
N GLY A 40 -4.41 5.60 1.03
CA GLY A 40 -3.04 5.94 1.45
C GLY A 40 -2.58 5.15 2.68
N VAL A 41 -3.45 4.99 3.69
CA VAL A 41 -3.16 4.14 4.85
C VAL A 41 -2.89 2.69 4.42
N GLY A 42 -3.70 2.16 3.51
CA GLY A 42 -3.50 0.81 2.97
C GLY A 42 -2.19 0.66 2.18
N MET A 43 -1.74 1.68 1.47
CA MET A 43 -0.43 1.66 0.79
C MET A 43 0.73 1.48 1.77
N ALA A 44 0.63 2.00 3.00
CA ALA A 44 1.66 1.79 4.03
C ALA A 44 1.87 0.30 4.34
N PHE A 45 0.81 -0.50 4.33
CA PHE A 45 0.91 -1.95 4.49
C PHE A 45 1.57 -2.63 3.28
N THR A 46 1.31 -2.15 2.07
CA THR A 46 1.92 -2.68 0.85
C THR A 46 3.44 -2.49 0.88
N HIS A 47 3.95 -1.39 1.41
CA HIS A 47 5.39 -1.19 1.58
C HIS A 47 6.04 -2.18 2.55
N GLN A 48 5.27 -2.83 3.42
CA GLN A 48 5.80 -3.85 4.34
C GLN A 48 5.97 -5.23 3.68
N TYR A 49 5.42 -5.48 2.49
CA TYR A 49 5.55 -6.78 1.80
C TYR A 49 7.00 -7.17 1.54
N ARG A 50 7.89 -6.20 1.25
CA ARG A 50 9.32 -6.43 1.08
C ARG A 50 10.00 -7.00 2.33
N PHE A 51 9.56 -6.56 3.52
CA PHE A 51 10.08 -7.08 4.79
C PHE A 51 9.54 -8.47 5.08
N ALA A 52 8.26 -8.72 4.79
CA ALA A 52 7.66 -10.05 4.92
C ALA A 52 8.36 -11.07 4.00
N ALA A 53 8.72 -10.68 2.78
CA ALA A 53 9.46 -11.53 1.87
C ALA A 53 10.90 -11.77 2.34
N ALA A 54 11.58 -10.75 2.87
CA ALA A 54 12.93 -10.89 3.43
C ALA A 54 12.97 -11.90 4.60
N GLU A 55 11.92 -11.94 5.42
CA GLU A 55 11.81 -12.87 6.54
C GLU A 55 11.38 -14.29 6.13
N SER A 56 10.82 -14.45 4.93
CA SER A 56 10.33 -15.73 4.43
C SER A 56 11.42 -16.58 3.76
N VAL A 57 12.64 -16.04 3.60
CA VAL A 57 13.75 -16.70 2.94
C VAL A 57 14.97 -16.80 3.83
N GLU A 58 15.89 -17.71 3.49
CA GLU A 58 17.20 -17.84 4.16
C GLU A 58 18.01 -16.54 4.02
N LYS A 59 18.87 -16.25 5.00
CA LYS A 59 19.61 -14.98 5.11
C LYS A 59 20.46 -14.63 3.87
N ASP A 60 21.02 -15.61 3.22
CA ASP A 60 21.80 -15.47 1.99
C ASP A 60 20.93 -15.09 0.76
N LYS A 61 19.64 -15.44 0.78
CA LYS A 61 18.68 -15.17 -0.29
C LYS A 61 17.89 -13.86 -0.11
N VAL A 62 18.01 -13.19 1.04
CA VAL A 62 17.28 -11.95 1.35
C VAL A 62 17.50 -10.85 0.30
N PRO A 63 18.72 -10.53 -0.16
CA PRO A 63 18.91 -9.48 -1.17
C PRO A 63 18.19 -9.81 -2.48
N ARG A 64 18.17 -11.07 -2.89
CA ARG A 64 17.49 -11.52 -4.10
C ARG A 64 15.96 -11.42 -3.97
N ALA A 65 15.41 -11.79 -2.81
CA ALA A 65 13.98 -11.69 -2.56
C ALA A 65 13.50 -10.23 -2.60
N ILE A 66 14.24 -9.32 -1.99
CA ILE A 66 13.94 -7.88 -2.03
C ILE A 66 14.02 -7.35 -3.47
N SER A 67 15.05 -7.74 -4.23
CA SER A 67 15.22 -7.31 -5.63
C SER A 67 14.05 -7.75 -6.52
N ILE A 68 13.54 -8.97 -6.35
CA ILE A 68 12.38 -9.47 -7.10
C ILE A 68 11.13 -8.63 -6.82
N ILE A 69 10.90 -8.26 -5.55
CA ILE A 69 9.74 -7.41 -5.20
C ILE A 69 9.90 -6.00 -5.78
N LEU A 70 11.10 -5.44 -5.76
CA LEU A 70 11.37 -4.15 -6.37
C LEU A 70 11.16 -4.16 -7.89
N LEU A 71 11.52 -5.27 -8.58
CA LEU A 71 11.18 -5.46 -10.00
C LEU A 71 9.67 -5.47 -10.25
N GLY A 72 8.88 -6.09 -9.37
CA GLY A 72 7.42 -5.99 -9.40
C GLY A 72 6.92 -4.55 -9.31
N GLY A 73 7.58 -3.71 -8.52
CA GLY A 73 7.30 -2.26 -8.46
C GLY A 73 7.53 -1.55 -9.78
N ILE A 74 8.59 -1.89 -10.52
CA ILE A 74 8.86 -1.33 -11.85
C ILE A 74 7.77 -1.72 -12.84
N VAL A 75 7.37 -2.99 -12.85
CA VAL A 75 6.25 -3.46 -13.69
C VAL A 75 4.96 -2.70 -13.36
N SER A 76 4.67 -2.51 -12.07
CA SER A 76 3.50 -1.75 -11.62
C SER A 76 3.53 -0.29 -12.05
N ALA A 77 4.70 0.34 -12.12
CA ALA A 77 4.84 1.73 -12.58
C ALA A 77 4.41 1.92 -14.06
N PHE A 78 4.56 0.90 -14.88
CA PHE A 78 4.07 0.92 -16.28
C PHE A 78 2.60 0.49 -16.39
N LEU A 79 2.22 -0.56 -15.67
CA LEU A 79 0.86 -1.09 -15.76
C LEU A 79 -0.18 -0.19 -15.06
N GLY A 80 0.18 0.47 -13.95
CA GLY A 80 -0.73 1.29 -13.17
C GLY A 80 -1.39 2.41 -13.97
N PRO A 81 -0.62 3.34 -14.59
CA PRO A 81 -1.18 4.41 -15.41
C PRO A 81 -1.98 3.89 -16.60
N SER A 82 -1.52 2.80 -17.25
CA SER A 82 -2.23 2.19 -18.37
C SER A 82 -3.60 1.68 -17.93
N MET A 83 -3.69 0.93 -16.83
CA MET A 83 -4.95 0.43 -16.29
C MET A 83 -5.88 1.56 -15.83
N ALA A 84 -5.33 2.61 -15.22
CA ALA A 84 -6.11 3.78 -14.84
C ALA A 84 -6.71 4.48 -16.06
N ASN A 85 -5.94 4.63 -17.14
CA ASN A 85 -6.41 5.21 -18.40
C ASN A 85 -7.46 4.35 -19.10
N TYR A 86 -7.28 3.04 -19.18
CA TYR A 86 -8.29 2.14 -19.74
C TYR A 86 -9.56 2.12 -18.87
N GLY A 87 -9.41 2.20 -17.56
CA GLY A 87 -10.51 2.19 -16.61
C GLY A 87 -11.37 3.46 -16.64
N LYS A 88 -10.79 4.61 -17.03
CA LYS A 88 -11.49 5.91 -16.90
C LYS A 88 -12.78 6.00 -17.70
N ASP A 89 -12.85 5.33 -18.86
CA ASP A 89 -13.95 5.41 -19.82
C ASP A 89 -14.87 4.18 -19.79
N ILE A 90 -14.62 3.20 -18.90
CA ILE A 90 -15.46 1.98 -18.79
C ILE A 90 -16.88 2.31 -18.37
N VAL A 91 -17.05 3.30 -17.51
CA VAL A 91 -18.37 3.79 -17.10
C VAL A 91 -18.64 5.07 -17.88
N THR A 92 -19.53 4.99 -18.88
CA THR A 92 -19.77 6.05 -19.88
C THR A 92 -20.26 7.36 -19.29
N ASP A 93 -20.94 7.34 -18.13
CA ASP A 93 -21.56 8.53 -17.55
C ASP A 93 -20.62 9.29 -16.58
N GLN A 94 -19.52 8.66 -16.11
CA GLN A 94 -18.66 9.29 -15.12
C GLN A 94 -17.20 8.85 -15.26
N LEU A 95 -16.33 9.81 -15.55
CA LEU A 95 -14.90 9.63 -15.66
C LEU A 95 -14.29 9.07 -14.35
N TYR A 96 -13.35 8.14 -14.48
CA TYR A 96 -12.56 7.54 -13.40
C TYR A 96 -13.26 6.56 -12.45
N VAL A 97 -14.58 6.39 -12.50
CA VAL A 97 -15.28 5.37 -11.70
C VAL A 97 -14.72 3.99 -11.99
N GLY A 98 -14.58 3.63 -13.27
CA GLY A 98 -13.99 2.35 -13.69
C GLY A 98 -12.53 2.19 -13.26
N SER A 99 -11.76 3.26 -13.16
CA SER A 99 -10.37 3.22 -12.65
C SER A 99 -10.34 2.80 -11.19
N TYR A 100 -11.21 3.33 -10.33
CA TYR A 100 -11.31 2.93 -8.93
C TYR A 100 -11.88 1.53 -8.75
N LEU A 101 -12.79 1.09 -9.60
CA LEU A 101 -13.28 -0.30 -9.62
C LEU A 101 -12.16 -1.27 -10.03
N SER A 102 -11.35 -0.90 -11.03
CA SER A 102 -10.16 -1.68 -11.41
C SER A 102 -9.15 -1.77 -10.26
N LEU A 103 -8.93 -0.67 -9.54
CA LEU A 103 -8.10 -0.65 -8.33
C LEU A 103 -8.67 -1.59 -7.26
N ALA A 104 -9.97 -1.59 -7.03
CA ALA A 104 -10.63 -2.50 -6.09
C ALA A 104 -10.33 -3.96 -6.44
N ILE A 105 -10.49 -4.36 -7.71
CA ILE A 105 -10.19 -5.72 -8.16
C ILE A 105 -8.73 -6.07 -7.93
N LEU A 106 -7.80 -5.16 -8.25
CA LEU A 106 -6.36 -5.38 -8.05
C LEU A 106 -5.98 -5.52 -6.58
N THR A 107 -6.64 -4.81 -5.67
CA THR A 107 -6.32 -4.88 -4.24
C THR A 107 -6.77 -6.18 -3.57
N ILE A 108 -7.69 -6.95 -4.17
CA ILE A 108 -8.10 -8.25 -3.65
C ILE A 108 -7.11 -9.37 -4.00
N ILE A 109 -6.34 -9.20 -5.07
CA ILE A 109 -5.35 -10.21 -5.51
C ILE A 109 -4.34 -10.55 -4.40
N PRO A 110 -3.68 -9.57 -3.74
CA PRO A 110 -2.80 -9.86 -2.61
C PRO A 110 -3.50 -10.61 -1.47
N ALA A 111 -4.77 -10.32 -1.18
CA ALA A 111 -5.50 -11.04 -0.14
C ALA A 111 -5.60 -12.53 -0.46
N ILE A 112 -5.88 -12.88 -1.72
CA ILE A 112 -5.94 -14.29 -2.17
C ILE A 112 -4.57 -14.96 -2.00
N PHE A 113 -3.48 -14.31 -2.42
CA PHE A 113 -2.14 -14.85 -2.24
C PHE A 113 -1.77 -15.02 -0.77
N PHE A 114 -2.16 -14.10 0.11
CA PHE A 114 -1.90 -14.20 1.54
C PHE A 114 -2.73 -15.28 2.24
N LEU A 115 -3.82 -15.77 1.65
CA LEU A 115 -4.50 -16.98 2.18
C LEU A 115 -3.58 -18.21 2.17
N PHE A 116 -2.73 -18.32 1.14
CA PHE A 116 -1.76 -19.41 1.00
C PHE A 116 -0.44 -19.14 1.73
N TYR A 117 -0.24 -17.92 2.26
CA TYR A 117 0.97 -17.57 3.00
C TYR A 117 0.99 -18.29 4.36
N GLU A 118 2.03 -19.06 4.59
CA GLU A 118 2.30 -19.65 5.89
C GLU A 118 3.06 -18.68 6.78
N ASN A 119 2.59 -18.47 8.01
CA ASN A 119 3.29 -17.66 9.00
C ASN A 119 4.61 -18.36 9.39
N THR A 120 5.71 -17.99 8.77
CA THR A 120 7.05 -18.51 9.05
C THR A 120 7.60 -18.02 10.39
N SER A 121 6.90 -17.14 11.09
CA SER A 121 7.30 -16.54 12.37
C SER A 121 7.28 -17.49 13.58
N LYS A 122 7.39 -18.81 13.39
CA LYS A 122 7.62 -19.76 14.49
C LYS A 122 8.99 -19.56 15.16
N LEU A 123 9.92 -18.84 14.55
CA LEU A 123 11.26 -18.57 15.10
C LEU A 123 11.31 -17.37 16.08
N GLU A 124 10.29 -16.52 16.13
CA GLU A 124 10.29 -15.33 16.99
C GLU A 124 9.56 -15.48 18.32
N SER A 125 8.95 -16.62 18.63
CA SER A 125 8.21 -16.79 19.90
C SER A 125 9.11 -16.83 21.15
N ASN A 126 10.44 -16.92 20.98
CA ASN A 126 11.40 -16.98 22.09
C ASN A 126 12.17 -15.66 22.33
N ILE A 127 12.06 -14.67 21.45
CA ILE A 127 12.55 -13.34 21.76
C ILE A 127 11.35 -12.58 22.34
N LYS A 128 11.25 -12.51 23.66
CA LYS A 128 10.48 -11.47 24.36
C LYS A 128 11.08 -10.14 23.91
N SER A 129 10.71 -9.64 22.75
CA SER A 129 10.96 -8.27 22.40
C SER A 129 10.13 -7.44 23.36
N SER A 130 10.75 -6.90 24.38
CA SER A 130 10.22 -5.77 25.09
C SER A 130 10.17 -4.64 24.05
N GLY A 131 9.09 -4.64 23.26
CA GLY A 131 8.86 -3.61 22.28
C GLY A 131 8.83 -2.28 23.02
N ARG A 132 9.74 -1.36 22.66
CA ARG A 132 9.71 0.00 23.19
C ARG A 132 8.33 0.58 22.90
N SER A 133 7.76 1.26 23.89
CA SER A 133 6.48 1.94 23.71
C SER A 133 6.57 2.95 22.55
N VAL A 134 5.52 3.06 21.76
CA VAL A 134 5.44 4.05 20.66
C VAL A 134 5.69 5.46 21.18
N LEU A 135 5.22 5.77 22.40
CA LEU A 135 5.48 7.06 23.06
C LEU A 135 6.98 7.28 23.34
N GLU A 136 7.69 6.24 23.75
CA GLU A 136 9.13 6.29 24.00
C GLU A 136 9.94 6.50 22.72
N LEU A 137 9.48 5.95 21.60
CA LEU A 137 10.08 6.17 20.29
C LEU A 137 9.86 7.59 19.78
N ILE A 138 8.65 8.13 19.91
CA ILE A 138 8.30 9.49 19.49
C ILE A 138 9.05 10.54 20.33
N SER A 139 9.34 10.26 21.60
CA SER A 139 10.12 11.18 22.43
C SER A 139 11.61 11.26 22.09
N GLN A 140 12.11 10.38 21.20
CA GLN A 140 13.50 10.44 20.75
C GLN A 140 13.68 11.46 19.61
N PRO A 141 14.46 12.56 19.80
CA PRO A 141 14.58 13.61 18.78
C PRO A 141 15.14 13.10 17.45
N ARG A 142 16.05 12.12 17.46
CA ARG A 142 16.59 11.49 16.25
C ARG A 142 15.52 10.72 15.47
N PHE A 143 14.60 10.04 16.16
CA PHE A 143 13.49 9.35 15.52
C PHE A 143 12.50 10.35 14.92
N LEU A 144 12.20 11.44 15.63
CA LEU A 144 11.31 12.48 15.15
C LEU A 144 11.88 13.17 13.90
N GLN A 145 13.18 13.48 13.88
CA GLN A 145 13.86 14.03 12.70
C GLN A 145 13.78 13.10 11.50
N ALA A 146 14.04 11.80 11.69
CA ALA A 146 13.92 10.82 10.63
C ALA A 146 12.49 10.68 10.11
N LEU A 147 11.50 10.70 11.02
CA LEU A 147 10.08 10.64 10.67
C LEU A 147 9.66 11.85 9.82
N VAL A 148 10.01 13.06 10.27
CA VAL A 148 9.69 14.30 9.56
C VAL A 148 10.38 14.35 8.19
N ALA A 149 11.68 14.04 8.14
CA ALA A 149 12.43 14.02 6.89
C ALA A 149 11.85 13.01 5.88
N SER A 150 11.46 11.81 6.35
CA SER A 150 10.82 10.80 5.51
C SER A 150 9.45 11.26 5.01
N ALA A 151 8.64 11.88 5.87
CA ALA A 151 7.32 12.39 5.49
C ALA A 151 7.42 13.47 4.41
N PHE A 152 8.32 14.45 4.57
CA PHE A 152 8.54 15.49 3.57
C PHE A 152 9.13 14.91 2.27
N GLY A 153 10.12 14.04 2.36
CA GLY A 153 10.71 13.39 1.19
C GLY A 153 9.67 12.62 0.37
N TYR A 154 8.80 11.87 1.05
CA TYR A 154 7.73 11.13 0.39
C TYR A 154 6.66 12.06 -0.21
N ALA A 155 6.29 13.13 0.49
CA ALA A 155 5.36 14.13 -0.01
C ALA A 155 5.86 14.81 -1.29
N ILE A 156 7.14 15.24 -1.30
CA ILE A 156 7.78 15.84 -2.48
C ILE A 156 7.82 14.84 -3.65
N MET A 157 8.24 13.61 -3.39
CA MET A 157 8.29 12.56 -4.41
C MET A 157 6.90 12.33 -5.02
N THR A 158 5.87 12.17 -4.19
CA THR A 158 4.49 11.94 -4.65
C THR A 158 3.98 13.13 -5.43
N PHE A 159 4.24 14.36 -4.97
CA PHE A 159 3.86 15.58 -5.67
C PHE A 159 4.48 15.65 -7.08
N LEU A 160 5.80 15.42 -7.19
CA LEU A 160 6.48 15.42 -8.48
C LEU A 160 5.95 14.33 -9.42
N MET A 161 5.73 13.13 -8.92
CA MET A 161 5.19 12.02 -9.73
C MET A 161 3.77 12.30 -10.23
N THR A 162 2.99 13.06 -9.47
CA THR A 162 1.61 13.41 -9.84
C THR A 162 1.56 14.64 -10.75
N ALA A 163 2.41 15.64 -10.51
CA ALA A 163 2.42 16.87 -11.27
C ALA A 163 3.06 16.73 -12.67
N THR A 164 4.10 15.90 -12.82
CA THR A 164 4.84 15.74 -14.09
C THR A 164 3.96 15.28 -15.27
N PRO A 165 3.01 14.35 -15.13
CA PRO A 165 2.12 13.94 -16.23
C PRO A 165 1.08 15.00 -16.61
N LEU A 166 0.89 16.05 -15.79
CA LEU A 166 -0.09 17.12 -16.01
C LEU A 166 0.50 18.35 -16.69
N SER A 167 1.83 18.40 -16.82
CA SER A 167 2.57 19.45 -17.52
C SER A 167 2.84 19.07 -18.98
#